data_844c88532c3070a5bb32120c9d793a73
#
_entry.id   844c88532c3070a5bb32120c9d793a73
#
_cell.length_a   1.000
_cell.length_b   1.000
_cell.length_c   1.000
_cell.angle_alpha   90.00
_cell.angle_beta   90.00
_cell.angle_gamma   90.00
#
_symmetry.space_group_name_H-M   'P 1'
#
loop_
_entity.id
_entity.type
_entity.pdbx_description
1 polymer ?
#
loop_
_entity_poly.entity_id
_entity_poly.type
_entity_poly.pdbx_seq_one_letter_code
_entity_poly.pdbx_strand_id
1 'polypeptide(L)'
;DDDKHMGGKLEQVIPRARLSHELLQSELKRIEDMGVKFVPECKVDADKFAQIKNNADAVVVATGGHKSRFFNWEGKEKLVMGLQFLKAVNRGDNPKVGKHVIVIGCGNAGMDTARGAYDMGAEAVTCIDVQKPAAFDEEIEYIESRGGKLVWPFMTTKITDEGIYDDKGRFIPGDMVMVSIGEAPILDYLPQNDSIKKFRDWVVPNKDNSILDGVFVAGDVIKPGRLT
;
A
#
# COMPACT_ATOMS: atom_id res chain seq x y z
N ASP A 1 -0.83 -4.60 17.13
CA ASP A 1 -1.39 -4.18 15.85
C ASP A 1 -2.51 -3.17 16.10
N ASP A 2 -2.62 -2.14 15.28
CA ASP A 2 -3.71 -1.15 15.38
C ASP A 2 -4.99 -1.62 14.68
N ASP A 3 -4.91 -2.72 13.96
CA ASP A 3 -6.06 -3.35 13.33
C ASP A 3 -6.72 -4.40 14.25
N LYS A 4 -7.96 -4.70 13.93
CA LYS A 4 -8.78 -5.70 14.62
C LYS A 4 -8.37 -7.12 14.27
N HIS A 5 -7.83 -7.34 13.06
CA HIS A 5 -7.50 -8.65 12.53
C HIS A 5 -6.00 -8.77 12.26
N MET A 6 -5.43 -9.93 12.55
CA MET A 6 -4.06 -10.28 12.16
C MET A 6 -3.94 -10.41 10.64
N GLY A 7 -2.73 -10.16 10.09
CA GLY A 7 -2.43 -10.38 8.67
C GLY A 7 -2.06 -9.11 7.90
N GLY A 8 -2.27 -7.93 8.49
CA GLY A 8 -1.85 -6.66 7.89
C GLY A 8 -2.35 -6.49 6.45
N LYS A 9 -1.48 -6.11 5.51
CA LYS A 9 -1.85 -5.93 4.09
C LYS A 9 -2.36 -7.20 3.42
N LEU A 10 -1.91 -8.38 3.83
CA LEU A 10 -2.40 -9.65 3.28
C LEU A 10 -3.90 -9.80 3.52
N GLU A 11 -4.37 -9.42 4.70
CA GLU A 11 -5.79 -9.44 5.07
C GLU A 11 -6.54 -8.23 4.50
N GLN A 12 -5.94 -7.03 4.60
CA GLN A 12 -6.65 -5.78 4.36
C GLN A 12 -6.67 -5.34 2.90
N VAL A 13 -5.67 -5.73 2.08
CA VAL A 13 -5.39 -5.08 0.80
C VAL A 13 -5.34 -6.05 -0.37
N ILE A 14 -4.74 -7.23 -0.19
CA ILE A 14 -4.62 -8.21 -1.28
C ILE A 14 -6.01 -8.72 -1.66
N PRO A 15 -6.40 -8.65 -2.96
CA PRO A 15 -7.69 -9.17 -3.42
C PRO A 15 -7.87 -10.66 -3.09
N ARG A 16 -9.06 -11.04 -2.66
CA ARG A 16 -9.37 -12.43 -2.30
C ARG A 16 -9.21 -13.42 -3.47
N ALA A 17 -9.28 -12.94 -4.70
CA ALA A 17 -8.99 -13.73 -5.90
C ALA A 17 -7.50 -14.13 -6.01
N ARG A 18 -6.58 -13.35 -5.41
CA ARG A 18 -5.14 -13.64 -5.38
C ARG A 18 -4.71 -14.39 -4.13
N LEU A 19 -5.36 -14.10 -2.99
CA LEU A 19 -5.08 -14.74 -1.71
C LEU A 19 -6.40 -15.06 -1.02
N SER A 20 -6.80 -16.33 -1.02
CA SER A 20 -8.05 -16.73 -0.39
C SER A 20 -8.01 -16.49 1.13
N HIS A 21 -9.16 -16.12 1.68
CA HIS A 21 -9.29 -15.87 3.12
C HIS A 21 -8.95 -17.14 3.93
N GLU A 22 -9.42 -18.31 3.48
CA GLU A 22 -9.18 -19.58 4.18
C GLU A 22 -7.69 -19.93 4.25
N LEU A 23 -6.94 -19.75 3.15
CA LEU A 23 -5.50 -20.00 3.14
C LEU A 23 -4.80 -19.06 4.12
N LEU A 24 -5.11 -17.76 4.07
CA LEU A 24 -4.52 -16.79 5.00
C LEU A 24 -4.85 -17.12 6.44
N GLN A 25 -6.11 -17.42 6.76
CA GLN A 25 -6.51 -17.77 8.15
C GLN A 25 -5.83 -19.05 8.64
N SER A 26 -5.61 -20.04 7.77
CA SER A 26 -4.87 -21.25 8.14
C SER A 26 -3.42 -20.96 8.52
N GLU A 27 -2.76 -20.07 7.79
CA GLU A 27 -1.37 -19.68 8.07
C GLU A 27 -1.27 -18.81 9.35
N LEU A 28 -2.21 -17.89 9.55
CA LEU A 28 -2.26 -17.07 10.76
C LEU A 28 -2.49 -17.95 12.00
N LYS A 29 -3.40 -18.93 11.90
CA LYS A 29 -3.63 -19.88 13.01
C LYS A 29 -2.38 -20.70 13.34
N ARG A 30 -1.59 -21.12 12.36
CA ARG A 30 -0.32 -21.81 12.63
C ARG A 30 0.64 -20.93 13.43
N ILE A 31 0.68 -19.63 13.15
CA ILE A 31 1.51 -18.67 13.88
C ILE A 31 1.01 -18.54 15.35
N GLU A 32 -0.30 -18.46 15.56
CA GLU A 32 -0.89 -18.43 16.90
C GLU A 32 -0.61 -19.73 17.66
N ASP A 33 -0.74 -20.89 17.00
CA ASP A 33 -0.50 -22.21 17.61
C ASP A 33 0.99 -22.40 18.01
N MET A 34 1.91 -21.61 17.42
CA MET A 34 3.31 -21.53 17.87
C MET A 34 3.50 -20.70 19.15
N GLY A 35 2.43 -20.12 19.71
CA GLY A 35 2.45 -19.34 20.95
C GLY A 35 2.59 -17.83 20.76
N VAL A 36 2.50 -17.32 19.52
CA VAL A 36 2.48 -15.88 19.26
C VAL A 36 1.17 -15.28 19.78
N LYS A 37 1.28 -14.26 20.63
CA LYS A 37 0.13 -13.53 21.16
C LYS A 37 -0.17 -12.34 20.28
N PHE A 38 -1.33 -12.33 19.63
CA PHE A 38 -1.85 -11.18 18.92
C PHE A 38 -2.56 -10.22 19.89
N VAL A 39 -2.23 -8.93 19.81
CA VAL A 39 -2.88 -7.86 20.57
C VAL A 39 -3.52 -6.92 19.56
N PRO A 40 -4.84 -7.06 19.28
CA PRO A 40 -5.57 -6.22 18.35
C PRO A 40 -5.83 -4.83 18.92
N GLU A 41 -6.23 -3.91 18.04
CA GLU A 41 -6.68 -2.55 18.37
C GLU A 41 -5.70 -1.81 19.30
N CYS A 42 -4.42 -2.15 19.20
CA CYS A 42 -3.35 -1.59 20.00
C CYS A 42 -2.47 -0.69 19.13
N LYS A 43 -2.85 0.57 19.01
CA LYS A 43 -1.99 1.57 18.37
C LYS A 43 -0.78 1.85 19.26
N VAL A 44 0.40 1.73 18.67
CA VAL A 44 1.66 2.02 19.34
C VAL A 44 2.05 3.47 19.02
N ASP A 45 2.06 4.31 20.05
CA ASP A 45 2.65 5.65 20.06
C ASP A 45 4.06 5.61 20.69
N ALA A 46 4.69 6.75 20.86
CA ALA A 46 6.05 6.85 21.40
C ALA A 46 6.16 6.33 22.83
N ASP A 47 5.17 6.62 23.68
CA ASP A 47 5.17 6.17 25.09
C ASP A 47 4.97 4.66 25.17
N LYS A 48 4.05 4.13 24.37
CA LYS A 48 3.81 2.69 24.27
C LYS A 48 5.00 1.94 23.69
N PHE A 49 5.67 2.51 22.70
CA PHE A 49 6.90 1.95 22.14
C PHE A 49 8.00 1.87 23.24
N ALA A 50 8.20 2.94 24.00
CA ALA A 50 9.17 2.95 25.10
C ALA A 50 8.84 1.88 26.16
N GLN A 51 7.56 1.71 26.52
CA GLN A 51 7.11 0.66 27.46
C GLN A 51 7.41 -0.74 26.89
N ILE A 52 7.09 -1.00 25.62
CA ILE A 52 7.36 -2.28 24.97
C ILE A 52 8.86 -2.58 24.99
N LYS A 53 9.68 -1.58 24.58
CA LYS A 53 11.14 -1.74 24.56
C LYS A 53 11.72 -2.06 25.95
N ASN A 54 11.20 -1.44 26.99
CA ASN A 54 11.70 -1.65 28.37
C ASN A 54 11.28 -3.01 28.97
N ASN A 55 10.25 -3.65 28.42
CA ASN A 55 9.69 -4.90 28.94
C ASN A 55 9.96 -6.12 28.04
N ALA A 56 10.71 -5.96 26.96
CA ALA A 56 11.05 -7.03 26.04
C ALA A 56 12.56 -7.21 25.92
N ASP A 57 13.02 -8.44 25.74
CA ASP A 57 14.44 -8.76 25.49
C ASP A 57 14.90 -8.19 24.12
N ALA A 58 13.98 -8.17 23.15
CA ALA A 58 14.19 -7.58 21.83
C ALA A 58 12.85 -7.13 21.22
N VAL A 59 12.89 -6.12 20.36
CA VAL A 59 11.73 -5.60 19.62
C VAL A 59 12.00 -5.69 18.12
N VAL A 60 11.07 -6.25 17.36
CA VAL A 60 11.10 -6.23 15.90
C VAL A 60 10.03 -5.28 15.39
N VAL A 61 10.43 -4.21 14.71
CA VAL A 61 9.54 -3.26 14.06
C VAL A 61 9.28 -3.75 12.64
N ALA A 62 8.09 -4.28 12.39
CA ALA A 62 7.63 -4.81 11.11
C ALA A 62 6.22 -4.32 10.75
N THR A 63 5.94 -3.05 11.02
CA THR A 63 4.62 -2.43 10.90
C THR A 63 4.18 -2.16 9.46
N GLY A 64 5.02 -2.46 8.47
CA GLY A 64 4.71 -2.29 7.05
C GLY A 64 4.63 -0.83 6.59
N GLY A 65 4.15 -0.62 5.37
CA GLY A 65 3.92 0.69 4.77
C GLY A 65 2.43 0.95 4.60
N HIS A 66 1.86 1.92 5.30
CA HIS A 66 0.42 2.21 5.31
C HIS A 66 0.08 3.67 4.95
N LYS A 67 1.09 4.47 4.57
CA LYS A 67 0.92 5.85 4.10
C LYS A 67 1.04 5.87 2.58
N SER A 68 -0.05 6.09 1.88
CA SER A 68 -0.04 6.22 0.42
C SER A 68 0.85 7.37 -0.03
N ARG A 69 1.59 7.15 -1.12
CA ARG A 69 2.45 8.16 -1.74
C ARG A 69 1.75 8.78 -2.94
N PHE A 70 1.97 10.05 -3.11
CA PHE A 70 1.58 10.82 -4.31
C PHE A 70 2.48 12.05 -4.46
N PHE A 71 2.47 12.65 -5.64
CA PHE A 71 3.23 13.87 -5.88
C PHE A 71 2.35 15.12 -5.71
N ASN A 72 2.96 16.28 -5.76
CA ASN A 72 2.26 17.55 -5.59
C ASN A 72 1.65 18.02 -6.93
N TRP A 73 0.80 17.17 -7.53
CA TRP A 73 0.06 17.51 -8.75
C TRP A 73 -1.01 18.56 -8.48
N GLU A 74 -1.32 19.37 -9.50
CA GLU A 74 -2.51 20.23 -9.48
C GLU A 74 -3.76 19.36 -9.39
N GLY A 75 -4.68 19.64 -8.46
CA GLY A 75 -5.89 18.86 -8.25
C GLY A 75 -5.70 17.55 -7.46
N LYS A 76 -4.57 17.37 -6.77
CA LYS A 76 -4.27 16.16 -5.96
C LYS A 76 -5.30 15.87 -4.86
N GLU A 77 -6.05 16.87 -4.42
CA GLU A 77 -7.13 16.74 -3.42
C GLU A 77 -8.32 15.90 -3.93
N LYS A 78 -8.40 15.69 -5.25
CA LYS A 78 -9.41 14.84 -5.91
C LYS A 78 -9.03 13.36 -5.93
N LEU A 79 -7.79 13.03 -5.54
CA LEU A 79 -7.29 11.65 -5.55
C LEU A 79 -7.97 10.76 -4.53
N VAL A 80 -8.33 9.57 -4.97
CA VAL A 80 -8.68 8.46 -4.08
C VAL A 80 -7.41 7.62 -3.86
N MET A 81 -7.08 7.34 -2.60
CA MET A 81 -5.92 6.51 -2.28
C MET A 81 -6.24 5.04 -2.53
N GLY A 82 -5.54 4.38 -3.44
CA GLY A 82 -5.75 2.98 -3.80
C GLY A 82 -5.66 2.04 -2.59
N LEU A 83 -4.72 2.27 -1.68
CA LEU A 83 -4.61 1.51 -0.43
C LEU A 83 -5.90 1.58 0.41
N GLN A 84 -6.49 2.77 0.57
CA GLN A 84 -7.71 2.94 1.36
C GLN A 84 -8.92 2.33 0.65
N PHE A 85 -8.96 2.47 -0.67
CA PHE A 85 -9.97 1.84 -1.51
C PHE A 85 -9.95 0.31 -1.37
N LEU A 86 -8.79 -0.33 -1.52
CA LEU A 86 -8.65 -1.78 -1.37
C LEU A 86 -8.99 -2.27 0.04
N LYS A 87 -8.62 -1.51 1.07
CA LYS A 87 -9.04 -1.79 2.45
C LYS A 87 -10.56 -1.79 2.59
N ALA A 88 -11.25 -0.82 1.98
CA ALA A 88 -12.71 -0.74 2.01
C ALA A 88 -13.35 -1.92 1.25
N VAL A 89 -12.82 -2.27 0.07
CA VAL A 89 -13.28 -3.43 -0.70
C VAL A 89 -13.15 -4.71 0.11
N ASN A 90 -11.98 -4.99 0.68
CA ASN A 90 -11.74 -6.22 1.45
C ASN A 90 -12.56 -6.32 2.74
N ARG A 91 -12.95 -5.17 3.33
CA ARG A 91 -13.88 -5.14 4.48
C ARG A 91 -15.34 -5.34 4.08
N GLY A 92 -15.67 -5.28 2.79
CA GLY A 92 -17.04 -5.37 2.30
C GLY A 92 -17.83 -4.04 2.42
N ASP A 93 -17.14 -2.91 2.54
CA ASP A 93 -17.79 -1.58 2.66
C ASP A 93 -18.45 -1.14 1.35
N ASN A 94 -18.22 -1.84 0.23
CA ASN A 94 -18.73 -1.56 -1.10
C ASN A 94 -18.54 -0.07 -1.52
N PRO A 95 -17.30 0.41 -1.57
CA PRO A 95 -17.02 1.81 -1.90
C PRO A 95 -17.54 2.14 -3.30
N LYS A 96 -18.17 3.31 -3.43
CA LYS A 96 -18.61 3.80 -4.74
C LYS A 96 -17.42 4.09 -5.63
N VAL A 97 -17.51 3.70 -6.89
CA VAL A 97 -16.53 4.00 -7.93
C VAL A 97 -17.16 4.80 -9.06
N GLY A 98 -16.32 5.51 -9.81
CA GLY A 98 -16.72 6.15 -11.05
C GLY A 98 -16.97 5.12 -12.15
N LYS A 99 -17.53 5.58 -13.27
CA LYS A 99 -17.72 4.74 -14.45
C LYS A 99 -16.42 4.54 -15.20
N HIS A 100 -15.60 5.59 -15.31
CA HIS A 100 -14.32 5.61 -16.01
C HIS A 100 -13.21 5.93 -15.03
N VAL A 101 -12.64 4.89 -14.42
CA VAL A 101 -11.62 5.02 -13.38
C VAL A 101 -10.23 5.11 -14.00
N ILE A 102 -9.44 6.05 -13.54
CA ILE A 102 -8.02 6.16 -13.87
C ILE A 102 -7.20 5.70 -12.66
N VAL A 103 -6.26 4.79 -12.86
CA VAL A 103 -5.33 4.35 -11.81
C VAL A 103 -3.92 4.83 -12.14
N ILE A 104 -3.36 5.66 -11.27
CA ILE A 104 -1.96 6.11 -11.37
C ILE A 104 -1.07 5.10 -10.66
N GLY A 105 -0.23 4.40 -11.44
CA GLY A 105 0.67 3.33 -11.01
C GLY A 105 0.30 1.99 -11.65
N CYS A 106 1.24 1.38 -12.39
CA CYS A 106 1.08 0.09 -13.08
C CYS A 106 1.96 -1.01 -12.45
N GLY A 107 2.19 -0.95 -11.13
CA GLY A 107 2.70 -2.06 -10.34
C GLY A 107 1.57 -2.97 -9.85
N ASN A 108 1.88 -4.04 -9.10
CA ASN A 108 0.89 -4.99 -8.59
C ASN A 108 -0.23 -4.29 -7.79
N ALA A 109 0.08 -3.32 -6.93
CA ALA A 109 -0.93 -2.56 -6.18
C ALA A 109 -1.85 -1.74 -7.10
N GLY A 110 -1.33 -1.23 -8.23
CA GLY A 110 -2.13 -0.55 -9.25
C GLY A 110 -3.09 -1.52 -9.94
N MET A 111 -2.62 -2.71 -10.31
CA MET A 111 -3.48 -3.74 -10.92
C MET A 111 -4.54 -4.25 -9.93
N ASP A 112 -4.19 -4.42 -8.66
CA ASP A 112 -5.16 -4.78 -7.61
C ASP A 112 -6.23 -3.69 -7.46
N THR A 113 -5.84 -2.41 -7.52
CA THR A 113 -6.77 -1.27 -7.48
C THR A 113 -7.69 -1.25 -8.70
N ALA A 114 -7.15 -1.50 -9.89
CA ALA A 114 -7.90 -1.59 -11.14
C ALA A 114 -8.89 -2.75 -11.13
N ARG A 115 -8.47 -3.93 -10.65
CA ARG A 115 -9.35 -5.10 -10.43
C ARG A 115 -10.49 -4.74 -9.49
N GLY A 116 -10.17 -4.17 -8.33
CA GLY A 116 -11.17 -3.72 -7.35
C GLY A 116 -12.15 -2.70 -7.93
N ALA A 117 -11.69 -1.78 -8.78
CA ALA A 117 -12.58 -0.83 -9.46
C ALA A 117 -13.58 -1.55 -10.38
N TYR A 118 -13.14 -2.52 -11.17
CA TYR A 118 -14.05 -3.34 -11.97
C TYR A 118 -15.02 -4.15 -11.12
N ASP A 119 -14.56 -4.73 -10.02
CA ASP A 119 -15.39 -5.53 -9.12
C ASP A 119 -16.45 -4.67 -8.41
N MET A 120 -16.17 -3.39 -8.20
CA MET A 120 -17.11 -2.40 -7.65
C MET A 120 -17.97 -1.72 -8.73
N GLY A 121 -17.87 -2.10 -9.99
CA GLY A 121 -18.78 -1.69 -11.06
C GLY A 121 -18.26 -0.59 -11.99
N ALA A 122 -16.97 -0.33 -12.04
CA ALA A 122 -16.41 0.56 -13.08
C ALA A 122 -16.66 -0.05 -14.48
N GLU A 123 -17.10 0.80 -15.42
CA GLU A 123 -17.36 0.40 -16.81
C GLU A 123 -16.05 0.35 -17.64
N ALA A 124 -15.10 1.24 -17.31
CA ALA A 124 -13.78 1.30 -17.95
C ALA A 124 -12.70 1.65 -16.92
N VAL A 125 -11.51 1.08 -17.10
CA VAL A 125 -10.34 1.42 -16.29
C VAL A 125 -9.16 1.73 -17.21
N THR A 126 -8.45 2.81 -16.92
CA THR A 126 -7.19 3.16 -17.58
C THR A 126 -6.08 3.27 -16.52
N CYS A 127 -5.10 2.38 -16.60
CA CYS A 127 -3.92 2.43 -15.74
C CYS A 127 -2.81 3.23 -16.43
N ILE A 128 -2.16 4.12 -15.72
CA ILE A 128 -1.08 4.94 -16.25
C ILE A 128 0.18 4.84 -15.40
N ASP A 129 1.33 4.94 -16.05
CA ASP A 129 2.62 5.00 -15.35
C ASP A 129 3.64 5.85 -16.13
N VAL A 130 4.66 6.33 -15.45
CA VAL A 130 5.80 7.03 -16.07
C VAL A 130 6.74 6.06 -16.79
N GLN A 131 6.69 4.79 -16.47
CA GLN A 131 7.53 3.71 -16.99
C GLN A 131 6.69 2.52 -17.46
N LYS A 132 7.34 1.56 -18.11
CA LYS A 132 6.69 0.28 -18.46
C LYS A 132 6.07 -0.34 -17.20
N PRO A 133 4.84 -0.90 -17.31
CA PRO A 133 4.19 -1.63 -16.21
C PRO A 133 5.14 -2.66 -15.57
N ALA A 134 5.16 -2.66 -14.24
CA ALA A 134 6.03 -3.51 -13.43
C ALA A 134 5.24 -4.57 -12.64
N ALA A 135 3.94 -4.70 -12.89
CA ALA A 135 3.12 -5.76 -12.34
C ALA A 135 3.44 -7.10 -13.00
N PHE A 136 3.01 -8.20 -12.38
CA PHE A 136 3.05 -9.53 -12.98
C PHE A 136 2.20 -9.59 -14.24
N ASP A 137 2.66 -10.36 -15.21
CA ASP A 137 1.99 -10.45 -16.53
C ASP A 137 0.52 -10.91 -16.39
N GLU A 138 0.23 -11.85 -15.50
CA GLU A 138 -1.13 -12.36 -15.25
C GLU A 138 -2.09 -11.26 -14.76
N GLU A 139 -1.58 -10.31 -13.96
CA GLU A 139 -2.38 -9.18 -13.46
C GLU A 139 -2.62 -8.14 -14.57
N ILE A 140 -1.64 -7.93 -15.43
CA ILE A 140 -1.77 -7.08 -16.61
C ILE A 140 -2.79 -7.69 -17.58
N GLU A 141 -2.63 -8.96 -17.93
CA GLU A 141 -3.53 -9.70 -18.81
C GLU A 141 -4.98 -9.70 -18.30
N TYR A 142 -5.17 -9.83 -16.98
CA TYR A 142 -6.50 -9.74 -16.39
C TYR A 142 -7.16 -8.38 -16.68
N ILE A 143 -6.44 -7.28 -16.49
CA ILE A 143 -6.97 -5.94 -16.73
C ILE A 143 -7.27 -5.73 -18.22
N GLU A 144 -6.37 -6.15 -19.11
CA GLU A 144 -6.54 -6.04 -20.55
C GLU A 144 -7.72 -6.91 -21.06
N SER A 145 -7.90 -8.11 -20.51
CA SER A 145 -9.03 -9.00 -20.85
C SER A 145 -10.40 -8.41 -20.49
N ARG A 146 -10.43 -7.49 -19.51
CA ARG A 146 -11.62 -6.72 -19.13
C ARG A 146 -11.80 -5.45 -19.97
N GLY A 147 -10.97 -5.22 -20.99
CA GLY A 147 -10.97 -4.02 -21.83
C GLY A 147 -10.24 -2.82 -21.19
N GLY A 148 -9.52 -3.04 -20.10
CA GLY A 148 -8.69 -2.03 -19.46
C GLY A 148 -7.53 -1.61 -20.34
N LYS A 149 -7.07 -0.38 -20.17
CA LYS A 149 -5.97 0.20 -20.94
C LYS A 149 -4.79 0.49 -20.04
N LEU A 150 -3.58 0.21 -20.54
CA LEU A 150 -2.34 0.63 -19.89
C LEU A 150 -1.65 1.68 -20.77
N VAL A 151 -1.39 2.86 -20.21
CA VAL A 151 -0.80 3.99 -20.94
C VAL A 151 0.50 4.42 -20.27
N TRP A 152 1.61 4.23 -20.96
CA TRP A 152 2.95 4.60 -20.52
C TRP A 152 3.85 4.99 -21.73
N PRO A 153 4.78 5.90 -21.61
CA PRO A 153 4.98 6.79 -20.47
C PRO A 153 3.91 7.88 -20.40
N PHE A 154 3.39 8.14 -19.20
CA PHE A 154 2.45 9.22 -18.92
C PHE A 154 2.82 9.89 -17.59
N MET A 155 3.36 11.11 -17.66
CA MET A 155 3.78 11.86 -16.47
C MET A 155 2.67 12.83 -16.06
N THR A 156 1.82 12.41 -15.13
CA THR A 156 0.72 13.22 -14.61
C THR A 156 1.21 14.57 -14.08
N THR A 157 0.55 15.65 -14.46
CA THR A 157 0.79 17.01 -13.95
C THR A 157 -0.45 17.63 -13.31
N LYS A 158 -1.64 17.29 -13.83
CA LYS A 158 -2.91 17.90 -13.42
C LYS A 158 -4.03 16.87 -13.37
N ILE A 159 -4.88 16.99 -12.35
CA ILE A 159 -6.08 16.17 -12.10
C ILE A 159 -7.29 17.10 -12.07
N THR A 160 -8.32 16.73 -12.82
CA THR A 160 -9.59 17.47 -12.89
C THR A 160 -10.76 16.52 -12.59
N ASP A 161 -11.98 17.03 -12.54
CA ASP A 161 -13.20 16.20 -12.39
C ASP A 161 -13.50 15.40 -13.67
N GLU A 162 -12.88 15.76 -14.80
CA GLU A 162 -13.12 15.16 -16.11
C GLU A 162 -11.99 14.21 -16.55
N GLY A 163 -10.89 14.15 -15.80
CA GLY A 163 -9.73 13.31 -16.11
C GLY A 163 -8.39 13.92 -15.70
N ILE A 164 -7.34 13.46 -16.37
CA ILE A 164 -5.95 13.85 -16.05
C ILE A 164 -5.18 14.34 -17.27
N TYR A 165 -4.20 15.20 -17.03
CA TYR A 165 -3.26 15.70 -18.01
C TYR A 165 -1.83 15.28 -17.70
N ASP A 166 -1.03 15.05 -18.72
CA ASP A 166 0.40 14.84 -18.58
C ASP A 166 1.22 16.12 -18.90
N ASP A 167 2.54 15.99 -18.80
CA ASP A 167 3.52 17.06 -19.10
C ASP A 167 3.58 17.46 -20.57
N LYS A 168 2.96 16.70 -21.48
CA LYS A 168 2.86 16.95 -22.92
C LYS A 168 1.48 17.47 -23.33
N GLY A 169 0.60 17.72 -22.38
CA GLY A 169 -0.77 18.16 -22.61
C GLY A 169 -1.71 17.07 -23.13
N ARG A 170 -1.31 15.79 -23.11
CA ARG A 170 -2.23 14.68 -23.41
C ARG A 170 -3.27 14.57 -22.32
N PHE A 171 -4.50 14.31 -22.70
CA PHE A 171 -5.63 14.18 -21.79
C PHE A 171 -6.17 12.74 -21.80
N ILE A 172 -6.44 12.19 -20.63
CA ILE A 172 -7.16 10.93 -20.46
C ILE A 172 -8.44 11.25 -19.67
N PRO A 173 -9.62 10.98 -20.27
CA PRO A 173 -10.90 11.21 -19.60
C PRO A 173 -11.14 10.16 -18.50
N GLY A 174 -11.78 10.60 -17.41
CA GLY A 174 -12.20 9.75 -16.30
C GLY A 174 -12.89 10.57 -15.22
N ASP A 175 -13.79 9.95 -14.52
CA ASP A 175 -14.62 10.58 -13.47
C ASP A 175 -14.17 10.20 -12.05
N MET A 176 -13.13 9.35 -11.95
CA MET A 176 -12.44 9.04 -10.69
C MET A 176 -10.97 8.75 -10.94
N VAL A 177 -10.10 9.32 -10.13
CA VAL A 177 -8.65 9.09 -10.21
C VAL A 177 -8.17 8.46 -8.91
N MET A 178 -7.60 7.27 -9.02
CA MET A 178 -7.00 6.54 -7.90
C MET A 178 -5.48 6.53 -8.01
N VAL A 179 -4.76 6.56 -6.87
CA VAL A 179 -3.30 6.54 -6.87
C VAL A 179 -2.76 5.34 -6.12
N SER A 180 -1.85 4.59 -6.78
CA SER A 180 -1.20 3.36 -6.28
C SER A 180 0.28 3.31 -6.70
N ILE A 181 1.05 4.35 -6.33
CA ILE A 181 2.48 4.47 -6.65
C ILE A 181 3.40 4.13 -5.46
N GLY A 182 2.94 3.20 -4.64
CA GLY A 182 3.62 2.72 -3.46
C GLY A 182 3.21 3.42 -2.18
N GLU A 183 3.63 2.84 -1.06
CA GLU A 183 3.36 3.31 0.29
C GLU A 183 4.67 3.53 1.05
N ALA A 184 4.57 4.31 2.11
CA ALA A 184 5.63 4.53 3.08
C ALA A 184 5.22 4.06 4.47
N PRO A 185 6.16 3.70 5.35
CA PRO A 185 5.85 3.40 6.74
C PRO A 185 5.43 4.66 7.51
N ILE A 186 4.65 4.46 8.57
CA ILE A 186 4.34 5.46 9.58
C ILE A 186 5.17 5.11 10.80
N LEU A 187 6.14 5.96 11.15
CA LEU A 187 7.16 5.68 12.16
C LEU A 187 7.21 6.75 13.26
N ASP A 188 6.08 7.42 13.51
CA ASP A 188 5.98 8.53 14.47
C ASP A 188 6.22 8.08 15.92
N TYR A 189 6.03 6.78 16.19
CA TYR A 189 6.26 6.14 17.48
C TYR A 189 7.75 5.85 17.77
N LEU A 190 8.61 5.88 16.77
CA LEU A 190 10.05 5.72 16.98
C LEU A 190 10.67 7.05 17.50
N PRO A 191 11.74 6.99 18.29
CA PRO A 191 12.46 8.19 18.71
C PRO A 191 12.82 9.09 17.53
N GLN A 192 12.45 10.37 17.61
CA GLN A 192 12.70 11.37 16.58
C GLN A 192 14.06 12.08 16.82
N ASN A 193 15.12 11.29 16.94
CA ASN A 193 16.49 11.77 17.13
C ASN A 193 17.42 11.19 16.07
N ASP A 194 18.65 11.68 16.01
CA ASP A 194 19.66 11.29 15.01
C ASP A 194 20.19 9.86 15.18
N SER A 195 19.77 9.13 16.23
CA SER A 195 20.23 7.76 16.46
C SER A 195 19.65 6.76 15.46
N ILE A 196 18.51 7.08 14.81
CA ILE A 196 17.90 6.23 13.78
C ILE A 196 18.16 6.83 12.40
N LYS A 197 18.96 6.15 11.59
CA LYS A 197 19.21 6.55 10.20
C LYS A 197 17.94 6.40 9.37
N LYS A 198 17.52 7.46 8.69
CA LYS A 198 16.35 7.49 7.80
C LYS A 198 16.75 7.87 6.38
N PHE A 199 16.02 7.34 5.42
CA PHE A 199 16.01 7.81 4.04
C PHE A 199 14.57 8.14 3.67
N ARG A 200 14.23 9.44 3.65
CA ARG A 200 12.84 9.92 3.56
C ARG A 200 11.99 9.33 4.71
N ASP A 201 10.94 8.58 4.38
CA ASP A 201 10.03 7.98 5.35
C ASP A 201 10.52 6.60 5.87
N TRP A 202 11.57 6.00 5.29
CA TRP A 202 12.05 4.66 5.64
C TRP A 202 13.24 4.70 6.57
N VAL A 203 13.37 3.65 7.40
CA VAL A 203 14.60 3.44 8.15
C VAL A 203 15.71 2.81 7.29
N VAL A 204 16.93 3.12 7.62
CA VAL A 204 18.14 2.50 7.06
C VAL A 204 18.81 1.73 8.19
N PRO A 205 18.62 0.39 8.29
CA PRO A 205 19.17 -0.38 9.38
C PRO A 205 20.67 -0.56 9.26
N ASN A 206 21.30 -0.98 10.35
CA ASN A 206 22.65 -1.51 10.38
C ASN A 206 22.71 -2.87 9.64
N LYS A 207 23.91 -3.48 9.55
CA LYS A 207 24.11 -4.76 8.84
C LYS A 207 23.34 -5.93 9.45
N ASP A 208 23.09 -5.89 10.75
CA ASP A 208 22.33 -6.88 11.53
C ASP A 208 20.82 -6.58 11.62
N ASN A 209 20.33 -5.66 10.81
CA ASN A 209 18.97 -5.12 10.84
C ASN A 209 18.57 -4.38 12.12
N SER A 210 19.50 -4.06 13.00
CA SER A 210 19.22 -3.20 14.16
C SER A 210 19.07 -1.72 13.74
N ILE A 211 18.27 -0.97 14.51
CA ILE A 211 18.15 0.50 14.40
C ILE A 211 18.46 1.20 15.72
N LEU A 212 18.32 0.51 16.84
CA LEU A 212 18.67 0.90 18.19
C LEU A 212 19.14 -0.36 18.93
N ASP A 213 19.70 -0.20 20.10
CA ASP A 213 20.03 -1.31 20.99
C ASP A 213 18.77 -2.11 21.32
N GLY A 214 18.79 -3.41 21.03
CA GLY A 214 17.66 -4.33 21.21
C GLY A 214 16.47 -4.09 20.27
N VAL A 215 16.57 -3.19 19.25
CA VAL A 215 15.48 -2.91 18.31
C VAL A 215 15.91 -3.21 16.88
N PHE A 216 15.20 -4.11 16.23
CA PHE A 216 15.43 -4.60 14.88
C PHE A 216 14.26 -4.19 13.96
N VAL A 217 14.49 -4.23 12.65
CA VAL A 217 13.46 -3.91 11.65
C VAL A 217 13.36 -4.99 10.58
N ALA A 218 12.15 -5.19 10.04
CA ALA A 218 11.89 -6.10 8.94
C ALA A 218 10.76 -5.60 8.03
N GLY A 219 10.77 -6.04 6.77
CA GLY A 219 9.70 -5.73 5.80
C GLY A 219 9.70 -4.28 5.30
N ASP A 220 8.50 -3.76 4.96
CA ASP A 220 8.31 -2.49 4.26
C ASP A 220 8.70 -1.23 5.06
N VAL A 221 9.09 -1.35 6.31
CA VAL A 221 9.66 -0.24 7.10
C VAL A 221 11.10 0.08 6.67
N ILE A 222 11.77 -0.84 6.00
CA ILE A 222 13.15 -0.71 5.51
C ILE A 222 13.12 -0.01 4.15
N LYS A 223 14.12 0.83 3.90
CA LYS A 223 14.30 1.51 2.61
C LYS A 223 14.21 0.51 1.45
N PRO A 224 13.33 0.74 0.44
CA PRO A 224 13.23 -0.11 -0.75
C PRO A 224 14.58 -0.26 -1.48
N GLY A 225 14.83 -1.46 -2.05
CA GLY A 225 16.07 -1.79 -2.78
C GLY A 225 17.06 -2.64 -1.98
N ARG A 226 16.70 -3.11 -0.78
CA ARG A 226 17.43 -4.14 -0.03
C ARG A 226 16.66 -5.45 0.11
N LEU A 227 15.77 -5.76 -0.83
CA LEU A 227 15.30 -7.13 -0.98
C LEU A 227 16.42 -7.93 -1.66
N THR A 228 17.25 -8.52 -0.84
CA THR A 228 18.16 -9.62 -1.23
C THR A 228 17.58 -10.90 -0.71
#